data_04da43e2795e1183434ea26f15eed5c5
#
_entry.id   04da43e2795e1183434ea26f15eed5c5
#
_cell.length_a   1.000
_cell.length_b   1.000
_cell.length_c   1.000
_cell.angle_alpha   90.00
_cell.angle_beta   90.00
_cell.angle_gamma   90.00
#
_symmetry.space_group_name_H-M   'P 1'
#
loop_
_entity.id
_entity.type
_entity.pdbx_description
1 polymer ?
#
loop_
_entity_poly.entity_id
_entity_poly.type
_entity_poly.pdbx_seq_one_letter_code
_entity_poly.pdbx_strand_id
1 'polypeptide(L)'
;MPDILHAFPIAVIPARVFAGVTTPAGLDEWWTKRSAGKPAVGAEYELWFGPEYDWRARVTRCDPGSEFELEMTRADKDWQGTRVRFQLAPKDGGTWVEFAHTGWAAANEHYRISCCCWAMYLRILRRYLEHGESVPYEKRLDV
;
A
#
# COMPACT_ATOMS: atom_id res chain seq x y z
N MET A 1 17.08 11.42 3.28
CA MET A 1 15.64 11.55 3.56
C MET A 1 15.16 10.30 4.30
N PRO A 2 14.36 10.44 5.33
CA PRO A 2 13.89 9.26 6.07
C PRO A 2 12.92 8.43 5.22
N ASP A 3 13.03 7.12 5.31
CA ASP A 3 12.16 6.17 4.63
C ASP A 3 11.46 5.28 5.64
N ILE A 4 10.23 4.87 5.34
CA ILE A 4 9.53 3.83 6.09
C ILE A 4 9.75 2.53 5.34
N LEU A 5 10.32 1.53 6.02
CA LEU A 5 10.65 0.24 5.42
C LEU A 5 10.06 -0.88 6.25
N HIS A 6 9.39 -1.82 5.58
CA HIS A 6 8.87 -3.04 6.20
C HIS A 6 9.16 -4.24 5.29
N ALA A 7 9.39 -5.40 5.88
CA ALA A 7 9.59 -6.62 5.12
C ALA A 7 8.95 -7.79 5.88
N PHE A 8 8.21 -8.64 5.15
CA PHE A 8 7.47 -9.72 5.77
C PHE A 8 7.03 -10.76 4.73
N PRO A 9 6.75 -12.01 5.14
CA PRO A 9 6.23 -13.02 4.24
C PRO A 9 4.70 -12.97 4.16
N ILE A 10 4.16 -13.38 3.00
CA ILE A 10 2.74 -13.68 2.82
C ILE A 10 2.67 -15.07 2.20
N ALA A 11 1.86 -15.97 2.78
CA ALA A 11 1.77 -17.36 2.35
C ALA A 11 0.83 -17.56 1.15
N VAL A 12 0.94 -16.67 0.14
CA VAL A 12 0.27 -16.80 -1.16
C VAL A 12 1.25 -16.41 -2.27
N ILE A 13 1.00 -16.89 -3.48
CA ILE A 13 1.91 -16.66 -4.62
C ILE A 13 1.98 -15.17 -5.01
N PRO A 14 3.10 -14.71 -5.60
CA PRO A 14 3.28 -13.29 -5.95
C PRO A 14 2.19 -12.69 -6.82
N ALA A 15 1.62 -13.44 -7.75
CA ALA A 15 0.53 -12.93 -8.59
C ALA A 15 -0.70 -12.51 -7.78
N ARG A 16 -1.02 -13.24 -6.72
CA ARG A 16 -2.15 -12.91 -5.85
C ARG A 16 -1.83 -11.73 -4.93
N VAL A 17 -0.60 -11.64 -4.43
CA VAL A 17 -0.17 -10.48 -3.65
C VAL A 17 -0.22 -9.24 -4.53
N PHE A 18 0.29 -9.33 -5.75
CA PHE A 18 0.27 -8.22 -6.70
C PHE A 18 -1.16 -7.73 -6.96
N ALA A 19 -2.11 -8.64 -7.17
CA ALA A 19 -3.52 -8.28 -7.34
C ALA A 19 -4.06 -7.56 -6.09
N GLY A 20 -3.69 -8.01 -4.90
CA GLY A 20 -4.12 -7.40 -3.64
C GLY A 20 -3.62 -5.98 -3.43
N VAL A 21 -2.45 -5.64 -3.95
CA VAL A 21 -1.87 -4.29 -3.79
C VAL A 21 -2.10 -3.37 -4.98
N THR A 22 -2.69 -3.86 -6.07
CA THR A 22 -2.88 -3.06 -7.29
C THR A 22 -4.34 -2.91 -7.72
N THR A 23 -5.20 -3.89 -7.45
CA THR A 23 -6.60 -3.78 -7.87
C THR A 23 -7.40 -2.95 -6.88
N PRO A 24 -8.38 -2.16 -7.34
CA PRO A 24 -9.28 -1.45 -6.42
C PRO A 24 -9.98 -2.39 -5.44
N ALA A 25 -10.45 -3.55 -5.89
CA ALA A 25 -11.07 -4.53 -5.01
C ALA A 25 -10.11 -5.00 -3.90
N GLY A 26 -8.83 -5.21 -4.25
CA GLY A 26 -7.81 -5.57 -3.26
C GLY A 26 -7.49 -4.42 -2.32
N LEU A 27 -7.21 -3.24 -2.84
CA LEU A 27 -6.86 -2.06 -2.04
C LEU A 27 -7.96 -1.73 -1.02
N ASP A 28 -9.22 -1.84 -1.40
CA ASP A 28 -10.36 -1.53 -0.52
C ASP A 28 -10.49 -2.52 0.64
N GLU A 29 -9.83 -3.67 0.58
CA GLU A 29 -9.88 -4.66 1.66
C GLU A 29 -8.90 -4.37 2.79
N TRP A 30 -7.84 -3.60 2.53
CA TRP A 30 -6.82 -3.42 3.55
C TRP A 30 -6.33 -1.98 3.72
N TRP A 31 -6.46 -1.11 2.73
CA TRP A 31 -5.94 0.25 2.80
C TRP A 31 -7.01 1.30 2.59
N THR A 32 -7.53 1.41 1.36
CA THR A 32 -8.49 2.46 1.00
C THR A 32 -9.90 2.09 1.46
N LYS A 33 -10.72 3.11 1.65
CA LYS A 33 -12.15 2.90 1.82
C LYS A 33 -12.80 2.66 0.46
N ARG A 34 -12.36 3.40 -0.56
CA ARG A 34 -12.81 3.27 -1.94
C ARG A 34 -11.67 3.70 -2.86
N SER A 35 -11.51 3.01 -3.98
CA SER A 35 -10.43 3.32 -4.92
C SER A 35 -10.85 3.05 -6.35
N ALA A 36 -10.07 3.62 -7.29
CA ALA A 36 -10.18 3.36 -8.72
C ALA A 36 -8.79 3.49 -9.34
N GLY A 37 -8.50 2.73 -10.37
CA GLY A 37 -7.22 2.80 -11.07
C GLY A 37 -6.88 1.50 -11.78
N LYS A 38 -5.79 1.54 -12.54
CA LYS A 38 -5.25 0.38 -13.27
C LYS A 38 -3.74 0.30 -13.06
N PRO A 39 -3.18 -0.89 -12.86
CA PRO A 39 -1.74 -1.06 -12.67
C PRO A 39 -0.97 -0.93 -13.99
N ALA A 40 -0.82 0.29 -14.45
CA ALA A 40 -0.06 0.61 -15.65
C ALA A 40 0.70 1.91 -15.43
N VAL A 41 1.97 1.95 -15.82
CA VAL A 41 2.82 3.14 -15.65
C VAL A 41 2.14 4.36 -16.29
N GLY A 42 2.10 5.45 -15.52
CA GLY A 42 1.45 6.70 -15.93
C GLY A 42 -0.03 6.78 -15.60
N ALA A 43 -0.68 5.68 -15.20
CA ALA A 43 -2.10 5.68 -14.83
C ALA A 43 -2.30 6.38 -13.48
N GLU A 44 -3.44 7.03 -13.33
CA GLU A 44 -3.82 7.68 -12.08
C GLU A 44 -4.69 6.75 -11.25
N TYR A 45 -4.41 6.72 -9.94
CA TYR A 45 -5.26 6.06 -8.95
C TYR A 45 -6.01 7.09 -8.13
N GLU A 46 -7.27 6.81 -7.89
CA GLU A 46 -8.07 7.53 -6.90
C GLU A 46 -8.02 6.71 -5.61
N LEU A 47 -7.58 7.33 -4.52
CA LEU A 47 -7.44 6.70 -3.21
C LEU A 47 -8.27 7.51 -2.22
N TRP A 48 -9.48 7.05 -1.94
CA TRP A 48 -10.42 7.79 -1.12
C TRP A 48 -10.57 7.17 0.26
N PHE A 49 -10.35 7.99 1.29
CA PHE A 49 -10.43 7.58 2.70
C PHE A 49 -11.52 8.32 3.46
N GLY A 50 -12.24 9.22 2.80
CA GLY A 50 -13.28 10.04 3.36
C GLY A 50 -13.35 11.38 2.65
N PRO A 51 -14.36 12.24 2.95
CA PRO A 51 -14.50 13.54 2.25
C PRO A 51 -13.27 14.44 2.36
N GLU A 52 -12.53 14.34 3.48
CA GLU A 52 -11.35 15.17 3.73
C GLU A 52 -10.06 14.54 3.17
N TYR A 53 -10.12 13.29 2.69
CA TYR A 53 -8.96 12.52 2.28
C TYR A 53 -9.21 11.91 0.91
N ASP A 54 -9.47 12.76 -0.07
CA ASP A 54 -9.66 12.38 -1.47
C ASP A 54 -8.32 12.49 -2.19
N TRP A 55 -7.52 11.43 -2.11
CA TRP A 55 -6.14 11.43 -2.57
C TRP A 55 -6.02 10.88 -3.99
N ARG A 56 -4.90 11.25 -4.64
CA ARG A 56 -4.56 10.79 -5.99
C ARG A 56 -3.11 10.34 -6.01
N ALA A 57 -2.84 9.35 -6.86
CA ALA A 57 -1.48 8.87 -7.06
C ALA A 57 -1.29 8.50 -8.52
N ARG A 58 -0.04 8.49 -8.97
CA ARG A 58 0.32 8.07 -10.32
C ARG A 58 1.25 6.87 -10.24
N VAL A 59 1.01 5.87 -11.08
CA VAL A 59 1.87 4.70 -11.16
C VAL A 59 3.20 5.11 -11.79
N THR A 60 4.30 4.91 -11.08
CA THR A 60 5.66 5.22 -11.55
C THR A 60 6.44 3.95 -11.90
N ARG A 61 6.08 2.79 -11.33
CA ARG A 61 6.66 1.49 -11.67
C ARG A 61 5.58 0.44 -11.63
N CYS A 62 5.60 -0.47 -12.60
CA CYS A 62 4.68 -1.59 -12.63
C CYS A 62 5.32 -2.74 -13.41
N ASP A 63 5.72 -3.78 -12.68
CA ASP A 63 6.19 -5.04 -13.25
C ASP A 63 5.30 -6.14 -12.65
N PRO A 64 4.32 -6.66 -13.41
CA PRO A 64 3.32 -7.58 -12.87
C PRO A 64 3.93 -8.74 -12.08
N GLY A 65 3.42 -8.92 -10.86
CA GLY A 65 3.87 -9.97 -9.96
C GLY A 65 5.17 -9.67 -9.22
N SER A 66 5.85 -8.56 -9.49
CA SER A 66 7.17 -8.29 -8.93
C SER A 66 7.33 -6.90 -8.33
N GLU A 67 6.78 -5.85 -8.94
CA GLU A 67 6.99 -4.49 -8.44
C GLU A 67 5.83 -3.56 -8.78
N PHE A 68 5.48 -2.68 -7.82
CA PHE A 68 4.47 -1.66 -8.02
C PHE A 68 4.82 -0.43 -7.19
N GLU A 69 4.84 0.74 -7.82
CA GLU A 69 5.14 2.00 -7.13
C GLU A 69 4.15 3.09 -7.53
N LEU A 70 3.69 3.82 -6.53
CA LEU A 70 2.82 4.99 -6.68
C LEU A 70 3.54 6.23 -6.17
N GLU A 71 3.46 7.33 -6.93
CA GLU A 71 3.82 8.65 -6.44
C GLU A 71 2.54 9.37 -6.01
N MET A 72 2.52 9.87 -4.78
CA MET A 72 1.36 10.58 -4.24
C MET A 72 1.31 11.98 -4.85
N THR A 73 0.36 12.21 -5.76
CA THR A 73 0.24 13.48 -6.47
C THR A 73 -0.71 14.45 -5.77
N ARG A 74 -1.64 13.93 -4.97
CA ARG A 74 -2.56 14.72 -4.15
C ARG A 74 -2.81 13.97 -2.85
N ALA A 75 -2.38 14.55 -1.74
CA ALA A 75 -2.48 13.93 -0.42
C ALA A 75 -2.29 15.01 0.65
N ASP A 76 -2.29 14.61 1.91
CA ASP A 76 -1.89 15.50 2.99
C ASP A 76 -0.47 16.01 2.74
N LYS A 77 -0.18 17.18 3.29
CA LYS A 77 1.08 17.90 3.04
C LYS A 77 2.33 17.02 3.13
N ASP A 78 2.41 16.21 4.18
CA ASP A 78 3.62 15.39 4.41
C ASP A 78 3.72 14.18 3.49
N TRP A 79 2.60 13.74 2.92
CA TRP A 79 2.54 12.62 1.98
C TRP A 79 2.69 13.04 0.53
N GLN A 80 2.36 14.28 0.20
CA GLN A 80 2.39 14.75 -1.18
C GLN A 80 3.82 14.70 -1.74
N GLY A 81 3.97 14.07 -2.91
CA GLY A 81 5.27 13.88 -3.54
C GLY A 81 6.05 12.67 -3.04
N THR A 82 5.56 11.98 -2.01
CA THR A 82 6.19 10.74 -1.54
C THR A 82 5.81 9.57 -2.44
N ARG A 83 6.54 8.45 -2.32
CA ARG A 83 6.32 7.25 -3.12
C ARG A 83 6.07 6.04 -2.23
N VAL A 84 5.10 5.24 -2.63
CA VAL A 84 4.74 3.99 -1.96
C VAL A 84 5.08 2.85 -2.89
N ARG A 85 5.91 1.90 -2.44
CA ARG A 85 6.46 0.85 -3.29
C ARG A 85 6.35 -0.52 -2.66
N PHE A 86 5.96 -1.49 -3.49
CA PHE A 86 5.97 -2.91 -3.15
C PHE A 86 6.93 -3.63 -4.07
N GLN A 87 7.83 -4.44 -3.51
CA GLN A 87 8.66 -5.38 -4.23
C GLN A 87 8.33 -6.78 -3.74
N LEU A 88 8.07 -7.68 -4.68
CA LEU A 88 7.60 -9.03 -4.40
C LEU A 88 8.57 -10.05 -4.98
N ALA A 89 8.93 -11.05 -4.20
CA ALA A 89 9.78 -12.16 -4.66
C ALA A 89 9.19 -13.49 -4.17
N PRO A 90 9.24 -14.54 -5.01
CA PRO A 90 8.82 -15.88 -4.55
C PRO A 90 9.72 -16.33 -3.40
N LYS A 91 9.11 -16.92 -2.36
CA LYS A 91 9.85 -17.49 -1.25
C LYS A 91 9.03 -18.57 -0.56
N ASP A 92 9.60 -19.78 -0.44
CA ASP A 92 9.01 -20.90 0.30
C ASP A 92 7.54 -21.19 -0.08
N GLY A 93 7.22 -21.13 -1.38
CA GLY A 93 5.87 -21.36 -1.88
C GLY A 93 4.93 -20.18 -1.73
N GLY A 94 5.39 -19.10 -1.13
CA GLY A 94 4.64 -17.85 -0.96
C GLY A 94 5.41 -16.68 -1.55
N THR A 95 5.31 -15.53 -0.87
CA THR A 95 5.91 -14.27 -1.32
C THR A 95 6.65 -13.60 -0.18
N TRP A 96 7.86 -13.12 -0.48
CA TRP A 96 8.55 -12.17 0.37
C TRP A 96 8.19 -10.77 -0.12
N VAL A 97 7.67 -9.94 0.78
CA VAL A 97 7.24 -8.57 0.47
C VAL A 97 8.22 -7.59 1.08
N GLU A 98 8.74 -6.69 0.27
CA GLU A 98 9.48 -5.53 0.75
C GLU A 98 8.66 -4.28 0.42
N PHE A 99 8.33 -3.52 1.46
CA PHE A 99 7.54 -2.31 1.37
C PHE A 99 8.40 -1.09 1.67
N ALA A 100 8.21 -0.02 0.92
CA ALA A 100 8.90 1.24 1.17
C ALA A 100 7.96 2.42 0.93
N HIS A 101 8.00 3.39 1.85
CA HIS A 101 7.34 4.68 1.67
C HIS A 101 8.43 5.74 1.79
N THR A 102 8.86 6.27 0.65
CA THR A 102 10.06 7.10 0.52
C THR A 102 9.73 8.55 0.18
N GLY A 103 10.73 9.42 0.29
CA GLY A 103 10.59 10.82 -0.10
C GLY A 103 10.03 11.72 0.99
N TRP A 104 10.00 11.27 2.24
CA TRP A 104 9.59 12.12 3.36
C TRP A 104 10.57 13.27 3.57
N ALA A 105 10.06 14.48 3.81
CA ALA A 105 10.91 15.64 4.05
C ALA A 105 11.63 15.55 5.41
N ALA A 106 10.98 14.96 6.42
CA ALA A 106 11.53 14.84 7.77
C ALA A 106 10.88 13.67 8.51
N ALA A 107 11.59 13.16 9.53
CA ALA A 107 11.05 12.15 10.44
C ALA A 107 10.22 12.83 11.54
N ASN A 108 9.18 13.55 11.12
CA ASN A 108 8.30 14.29 12.03
C ASN A 108 7.24 13.35 12.65
N GLU A 109 6.29 13.93 13.37
CA GLU A 109 5.23 13.15 14.01
C GLU A 109 4.41 12.38 12.99
N HIS A 110 4.02 12.99 11.87
CA HIS A 110 3.23 12.34 10.82
C HIS A 110 3.96 11.14 10.22
N TYR A 111 5.28 11.25 10.03
CA TYR A 111 6.11 10.13 9.59
C TYR A 111 6.05 8.96 10.57
N ARG A 112 6.17 9.25 11.87
CA ARG A 112 6.14 8.20 12.90
C ARG A 112 4.77 7.54 13.00
N ILE A 113 3.71 8.33 12.94
CA ILE A 113 2.33 7.80 12.93
C ILE A 113 2.12 6.93 11.68
N SER A 114 2.55 7.40 10.52
CA SER A 114 2.42 6.65 9.27
C SER A 114 3.17 5.33 9.31
N CYS A 115 4.35 5.30 9.94
CA CYS A 115 5.11 4.06 10.10
C CYS A 115 4.31 3.02 10.88
N CYS A 116 3.67 3.42 11.97
CA CYS A 116 2.82 2.56 12.77
C CYS A 116 1.57 2.11 11.99
N CYS A 117 0.91 3.04 11.30
CA CYS A 117 -0.26 2.74 10.49
C CYS A 117 0.06 1.75 9.37
N TRP A 118 1.20 1.92 8.70
CA TRP A 118 1.62 0.99 7.66
C TRP A 118 1.80 -0.42 8.19
N ALA A 119 2.41 -0.58 9.35
CA ALA A 119 2.57 -1.90 9.95
C ALA A 119 1.21 -2.57 10.18
N MET A 120 0.21 -1.82 10.64
CA MET A 120 -1.15 -2.33 10.84
C MET A 120 -1.85 -2.65 9.51
N TYR A 121 -1.78 -1.76 8.54
CA TYR A 121 -2.37 -2.00 7.22
C TYR A 121 -1.76 -3.21 6.51
N LEU A 122 -0.44 -3.35 6.57
CA LEU A 122 0.25 -4.49 5.94
C LEU A 122 -0.10 -5.81 6.64
N ARG A 123 -0.35 -5.78 7.95
CA ARG A 123 -0.86 -6.95 8.66
C ARG A 123 -2.26 -7.32 8.18
N ILE A 124 -3.13 -6.34 7.95
CA ILE A 124 -4.48 -6.57 7.40
C ILE A 124 -4.39 -7.16 5.99
N LEU A 125 -3.49 -6.62 5.15
CA LEU A 125 -3.23 -7.18 3.83
C LEU A 125 -2.89 -8.66 3.90
N ARG A 126 -1.97 -9.02 4.77
CA ARG A 126 -1.55 -10.42 4.95
C ARG A 126 -2.72 -11.30 5.37
N ARG A 127 -3.50 -10.87 6.37
CA ARG A 127 -4.65 -11.62 6.87
C ARG A 127 -5.73 -11.78 5.80
N TYR A 128 -5.96 -10.73 5.02
CA TYR A 128 -6.90 -10.78 3.91
C TYR A 128 -6.46 -11.82 2.86
N LEU A 129 -5.20 -11.78 2.43
CA LEU A 129 -4.70 -12.67 1.39
C LEU A 129 -4.58 -14.12 1.87
N GLU A 130 -4.13 -14.35 3.10
CA GLU A 130 -3.92 -15.71 3.63
C GLU A 130 -5.21 -16.37 4.10
N HIS A 131 -6.15 -15.60 4.65
CA HIS A 131 -7.32 -16.15 5.34
C HIS A 131 -8.65 -15.58 4.87
N GLY A 132 -8.67 -14.65 3.92
CA GLY A 132 -9.90 -14.02 3.46
C GLY A 132 -10.58 -13.13 4.50
N GLU A 133 -9.84 -12.69 5.53
CA GLU A 133 -10.40 -11.82 6.55
C GLU A 133 -10.68 -10.43 5.99
N SER A 134 -11.86 -9.89 6.28
CA SER A 134 -12.24 -8.53 5.91
C SER A 134 -12.41 -7.71 7.19
N VAL A 135 -11.58 -6.68 7.34
CA VAL A 135 -11.66 -5.77 8.49
C VAL A 135 -12.40 -4.51 8.07
N PRO A 136 -13.52 -4.15 8.72
CA PRO A 136 -14.23 -2.91 8.42
C PRO A 136 -13.29 -1.71 8.49
N TYR A 137 -13.43 -0.78 7.56
CA TYR A 137 -12.53 0.37 7.44
C TYR A 137 -12.32 1.09 8.78
N GLU A 138 -13.40 1.29 9.53
CA GLU A 138 -13.39 2.03 10.80
C GLU A 138 -12.59 1.33 11.91
N LYS A 139 -12.26 0.04 11.74
CA LYS A 139 -11.56 -0.76 12.73
C LYS A 139 -10.13 -1.12 12.34
N ARG A 140 -9.66 -0.65 11.19
CA ARG A 140 -8.35 -1.08 10.66
C ARG A 140 -7.16 -0.63 11.49
N LEU A 141 -7.26 0.47 12.20
CA LEU A 141 -6.20 0.95 13.06
C LEU A 141 -6.33 0.45 14.50
N ASP A 142 -7.21 -0.52 14.72
CA ASP A 142 -7.46 -1.13 16.03
C ASP A 142 -7.21 -2.65 16.01
N VAL A 143 -6.28 -3.08 15.17
CA VAL A 143 -5.91 -4.50 15.03
C VAL A 143 -4.66 -4.85 15.83
#